data_59f4e1d75521173ca03bdc7344bd66fc
#
_entry.id   59f4e1d75521173ca03bdc7344bd66fc
#
_cell.length_a   1.000
_cell.length_b   1.000
_cell.length_c   1.000
_cell.angle_alpha   90.00
_cell.angle_beta   90.00
_cell.angle_gamma   90.00
#
_symmetry.space_group_name_H-M   'P 1'
#
loop_
_entity.id
_entity.type
_entity.pdbx_description
1 polymer ?
#
loop_
_entity_poly.entity_id
_entity_poly.type
_entity_poly.pdbx_seq_one_letter_code
_entity_poly.pdbx_strand_id
1 'polypeptide(L)'
;MRFRIVTAAVTWLACGSLAIAAEPAPLSQEQLAKAIKIDSLTIPTPGELFAALEKPGKPDWAGQYRTPIPMTYRNRAQIALNLGGLIADGFIAVEAQDSQQVKNIGTDIIKLAKALGVSENVLSRGNSINEFAENSEWDALHEELEATQNEVKTSMQSHQDQDLVILVSLGGWIRGTQAVSAAVIKNFDEQSAKVLRQPAVVGFIHSKMNDISAELKSEALVKSVNDQLANMEKLVAFQTGKGPTLEEVKKLNDAVSKLMDEIQKKEDAK
;
A
#
# COMPACT_ATOMS: atom_id res chain seq x y z
N MET A 1 26.66 7.91 -93.88
CA MET A 1 27.27 6.97 -92.92
C MET A 1 26.93 7.48 -91.54
N ARG A 2 26.00 6.80 -90.82
CA ARG A 2 25.34 7.28 -89.55
C ARG A 2 26.09 6.65 -88.37
N PHE A 3 26.65 7.46 -87.54
CA PHE A 3 27.14 7.03 -86.17
C PHE A 3 26.13 7.42 -85.15
N ARG A 4 25.60 6.44 -84.46
CA ARG A 4 24.75 6.59 -83.29
C ARG A 4 25.64 6.61 -82.06
N ILE A 5 25.54 7.67 -81.33
CA ILE A 5 26.13 7.80 -79.97
C ILE A 5 25.09 7.30 -78.98
N VAL A 6 25.43 6.22 -78.27
CA VAL A 6 24.62 5.67 -77.16
C VAL A 6 25.14 6.32 -75.87
N THR A 7 24.32 7.17 -75.28
CA THR A 7 24.56 7.73 -73.94
C THR A 7 24.05 6.77 -72.89
N ALA A 8 24.94 6.15 -72.15
CA ALA A 8 24.57 5.35 -70.97
C ALA A 8 24.32 6.27 -69.77
N ALA A 9 23.08 6.33 -69.33
CA ALA A 9 22.72 6.99 -68.05
C ALA A 9 23.02 6.05 -66.90
N VAL A 10 23.97 6.39 -66.05
CA VAL A 10 24.25 5.71 -64.82
C VAL A 10 23.30 6.25 -63.75
N THR A 11 22.28 5.46 -63.40
CA THR A 11 21.37 5.76 -62.28
C THR A 11 22.02 5.31 -60.98
N TRP A 12 22.38 6.23 -60.12
CA TRP A 12 22.80 5.95 -58.77
C TRP A 12 21.54 5.68 -57.91
N LEU A 13 21.32 4.40 -57.56
CA LEU A 13 20.38 4.03 -56.47
C LEU A 13 21.05 4.34 -55.16
N ALA A 14 20.61 5.43 -54.52
CA ALA A 14 20.91 5.69 -53.12
C ALA A 14 20.10 4.69 -52.28
N CYS A 15 20.73 3.63 -51.80
CA CYS A 15 20.17 2.69 -50.81
C CYS A 15 20.21 3.41 -49.45
N GLY A 16 19.11 4.11 -49.14
CA GLY A 16 18.89 4.65 -47.77
C GLY A 16 18.65 3.47 -46.85
N SER A 17 19.66 3.10 -46.08
CA SER A 17 19.48 2.17 -44.94
C SER A 17 18.59 2.84 -43.91
N LEU A 18 17.32 2.48 -43.90
CA LEU A 18 16.44 2.71 -42.75
C LEU A 18 17.04 1.94 -41.57
N ALA A 19 17.71 2.63 -40.68
CA ALA A 19 18.04 2.09 -39.37
C ALA A 19 16.72 1.84 -38.65
N ILE A 20 16.25 0.61 -38.70
CA ILE A 20 15.20 0.12 -37.81
C ILE A 20 15.81 0.21 -36.41
N ALA A 21 15.31 1.15 -35.61
CA ALA A 21 15.63 1.19 -34.19
C ALA A 21 15.24 -0.19 -33.63
N ALA A 22 16.24 -0.97 -33.21
CA ALA A 22 16.01 -2.24 -32.58
C ALA A 22 15.17 -1.97 -31.34
N GLU A 23 14.02 -2.65 -31.22
CA GLU A 23 13.25 -2.66 -29.99
C GLU A 23 14.21 -3.06 -28.84
N PRO A 24 14.13 -2.35 -27.68
CA PRO A 24 14.98 -2.71 -26.56
C PRO A 24 14.73 -4.18 -26.21
N ALA A 25 15.81 -4.96 -26.16
CA ALA A 25 15.73 -6.37 -25.80
C ALA A 25 15.02 -6.52 -24.45
N PRO A 26 14.12 -7.49 -24.29
CA PRO A 26 13.46 -7.73 -23.02
C PRO A 26 14.51 -7.98 -21.93
N LEU A 27 14.34 -7.33 -20.77
CA LEU A 27 15.23 -7.47 -19.64
C LEU A 27 15.38 -8.95 -19.27
N SER A 28 16.62 -9.40 -19.05
CA SER A 28 16.87 -10.76 -18.57
C SER A 28 16.23 -10.97 -17.19
N GLN A 29 15.90 -12.22 -16.85
CA GLN A 29 15.35 -12.54 -15.53
C GLN A 29 16.25 -12.05 -14.38
N GLU A 30 17.57 -12.01 -14.58
CA GLU A 30 18.54 -11.49 -13.60
C GLU A 30 18.51 -9.96 -13.54
N GLN A 31 18.27 -9.27 -14.65
CA GLN A 31 18.06 -7.81 -14.69
C GLN A 31 16.71 -7.43 -14.10
N LEU A 32 15.64 -8.21 -14.36
CA LEU A 32 14.36 -8.09 -13.67
C LEU A 32 14.50 -8.34 -12.17
N ALA A 33 15.22 -9.39 -11.76
CA ALA A 33 15.45 -9.67 -10.34
C ALA A 33 16.32 -8.61 -9.66
N LYS A 34 17.24 -7.96 -10.38
CA LYS A 34 18.02 -6.82 -9.87
C LYS A 34 17.20 -5.52 -9.86
N ALA A 35 16.39 -5.25 -10.88
CA ALA A 35 15.45 -4.13 -10.91
C ALA A 35 14.39 -4.28 -9.81
N ILE A 36 13.89 -5.47 -9.61
CA ILE A 36 13.01 -5.85 -8.51
C ILE A 36 13.70 -5.70 -7.15
N LYS A 37 15.00 -5.98 -7.02
CA LYS A 37 15.76 -5.84 -5.76
C LYS A 37 16.05 -4.39 -5.35
N ILE A 38 15.97 -3.42 -6.26
CA ILE A 38 16.31 -2.02 -5.96
C ILE A 38 15.08 -1.22 -5.52
N ASP A 39 13.83 -1.62 -5.89
CA ASP A 39 12.65 -0.79 -5.65
C ASP A 39 11.39 -1.53 -5.18
N SER A 40 11.41 -2.81 -4.94
CA SER A 40 10.16 -3.57 -4.81
C SER A 40 10.12 -4.63 -3.71
N LEU A 41 10.55 -4.33 -2.50
CA LEU A 41 9.74 -4.82 -1.38
C LEU A 41 8.65 -3.76 -1.16
N THR A 42 7.68 -3.75 -2.03
CA THR A 42 6.44 -3.01 -1.83
C THR A 42 5.81 -3.58 -0.58
N ILE A 43 5.60 -2.74 0.42
CA ILE A 43 4.73 -3.10 1.55
C ILE A 43 3.40 -3.47 0.91
N PRO A 44 2.89 -4.70 1.10
CA PRO A 44 1.62 -5.10 0.50
C PRO A 44 0.54 -4.07 0.84
N THR A 45 -0.28 -3.74 -0.13
CA THR A 45 -1.45 -2.92 0.14
C THR A 45 -2.40 -3.70 1.05
N PRO A 46 -3.24 -3.05 1.84
CA PRO A 46 -4.29 -3.73 2.57
C PRO A 46 -5.17 -4.61 1.66
N GLY A 47 -5.46 -4.16 0.43
CA GLY A 47 -6.20 -4.93 -0.57
C GLY A 47 -5.52 -6.26 -0.94
N GLU A 48 -4.21 -6.27 -1.16
CA GLU A 48 -3.46 -7.51 -1.43
C GLU A 48 -3.51 -8.50 -0.26
N LEU A 49 -3.50 -7.99 0.99
CA LEU A 49 -3.67 -8.82 2.19
C LEU A 49 -5.07 -9.44 2.26
N PHE A 50 -6.09 -8.67 1.92
CA PHE A 50 -7.50 -9.10 1.98
C PHE A 50 -7.80 -10.12 0.87
N ALA A 51 -7.35 -9.87 -0.36
CA ALA A 51 -7.47 -10.80 -1.48
C ALA A 51 -6.86 -12.18 -1.18
N ALA A 52 -5.81 -12.24 -0.37
CA ALA A 52 -5.22 -13.51 0.04
C ALA A 52 -6.12 -14.33 0.97
N LEU A 53 -7.08 -13.69 1.68
CA LEU A 53 -8.06 -14.37 2.54
C LEU A 53 -9.32 -14.81 1.82
N GLU A 54 -9.66 -14.27 0.67
CA GLU A 54 -10.90 -14.63 -0.04
C GLU A 54 -10.94 -16.08 -0.52
N LYS A 55 -9.77 -16.69 -0.73
CA LYS A 55 -9.63 -18.06 -1.25
C LYS A 55 -10.26 -19.14 -0.38
N PRO A 56 -10.23 -19.06 0.97
CA PRO A 56 -10.83 -20.10 1.85
C PRO A 56 -12.26 -19.81 2.30
N GLY A 57 -12.86 -18.66 1.97
CA GLY A 57 -14.23 -18.29 2.34
C GLY A 57 -14.35 -16.79 2.60
N LYS A 58 -15.52 -16.19 2.33
CA LYS A 58 -15.69 -14.74 2.53
C LYS A 58 -15.60 -14.38 4.03
N PRO A 59 -14.58 -13.61 4.46
CA PRO A 59 -14.53 -13.10 5.82
C PRO A 59 -15.70 -12.16 6.11
N ASP A 60 -16.05 -12.01 7.39
CA ASP A 60 -16.99 -10.98 7.81
C ASP A 60 -16.27 -9.62 7.88
N TRP A 61 -16.18 -8.96 6.73
CA TRP A 61 -15.50 -7.68 6.62
C TRP A 61 -16.23 -6.54 7.33
N ALA A 62 -17.57 -6.54 7.31
CA ALA A 62 -18.36 -5.56 8.06
C ALA A 62 -18.13 -5.67 9.58
N GLY A 63 -17.88 -6.88 10.08
CA GLY A 63 -17.50 -7.12 11.46
C GLY A 63 -16.12 -6.59 11.84
N GLN A 64 -15.32 -6.10 10.86
CA GLN A 64 -14.02 -5.47 11.09
C GLN A 64 -14.08 -3.94 11.18
N TYR A 65 -15.25 -3.33 11.06
CA TYR A 65 -15.38 -1.90 11.24
C TYR A 65 -15.00 -1.50 12.67
N ARG A 66 -14.33 -0.36 12.77
CA ARG A 66 -13.98 0.25 14.06
C ARG A 66 -14.78 1.52 14.29
N THR A 67 -14.78 1.99 15.52
CA THR A 67 -15.33 3.30 15.85
C THR A 67 -14.60 4.41 15.10
N PRO A 68 -15.29 5.51 14.71
CA PRO A 68 -14.65 6.67 14.09
C PRO A 68 -13.48 7.20 14.93
N ILE A 69 -12.37 7.51 14.27
CA ILE A 69 -11.18 8.05 14.91
C ILE A 69 -11.24 9.58 14.95
N PRO A 70 -10.50 10.24 15.86
CA PRO A 70 -10.35 11.68 15.84
C PRO A 70 -9.76 12.16 14.50
N MET A 71 -10.26 13.29 13.96
CA MET A 71 -9.76 13.89 12.72
C MET A 71 -8.88 15.11 12.96
N THR A 72 -8.53 15.41 14.21
CA THR A 72 -7.80 16.62 14.61
C THR A 72 -6.54 16.24 15.38
N TYR A 73 -5.58 15.66 14.66
CA TYR A 73 -4.23 15.45 15.18
C TYR A 73 -3.35 16.66 14.87
N ARG A 74 -2.35 16.94 15.73
CA ARG A 74 -1.38 18.03 15.54
C ARG A 74 -0.06 17.52 14.96
N ASN A 75 0.26 16.29 15.25
CA ASN A 75 1.51 15.66 14.88
C ASN A 75 1.40 15.04 13.48
N ARG A 76 2.30 15.42 12.55
CA ARG A 76 2.29 14.92 11.17
C ARG A 76 2.53 13.40 11.06
N ALA A 77 3.37 12.84 11.93
CA ALA A 77 3.61 11.40 11.97
C ALA A 77 2.34 10.65 12.39
N GLN A 78 1.62 11.15 13.39
CA GLN A 78 0.35 10.56 13.82
C GLN A 78 -0.72 10.69 12.74
N ILE A 79 -0.79 11.81 12.01
CA ILE A 79 -1.69 11.96 10.85
C ILE A 79 -1.36 10.93 9.79
N ALA A 80 -0.08 10.73 9.45
CA ALA A 80 0.36 9.79 8.44
C ALA A 80 0.00 8.33 8.80
N LEU A 81 0.26 7.91 10.04
CA LEU A 81 -0.10 6.59 10.54
C LEU A 81 -1.62 6.35 10.48
N ASN A 82 -2.42 7.34 10.92
CA ASN A 82 -3.88 7.25 10.86
C ASN A 82 -4.43 7.29 9.44
N LEU A 83 -3.82 8.07 8.53
CA LEU A 83 -4.19 8.06 7.12
C LEU A 83 -4.00 6.67 6.52
N GLY A 84 -2.88 6.01 6.79
CA GLY A 84 -2.66 4.62 6.39
C GLY A 84 -3.73 3.66 6.92
N GLY A 85 -4.06 3.80 8.22
CA GLY A 85 -5.14 3.03 8.83
C GLY A 85 -6.51 3.25 8.18
N LEU A 86 -6.85 4.51 7.83
CA LEU A 86 -8.10 4.83 7.11
C LEU A 86 -8.12 4.27 5.70
N ILE A 87 -6.98 4.26 4.99
CA ILE A 87 -6.90 3.62 3.67
C ILE A 87 -7.23 2.13 3.81
N ALA A 88 -6.70 1.44 4.82
CA ALA A 88 -7.06 0.04 5.09
C ALA A 88 -8.55 -0.12 5.43
N ASP A 89 -9.15 0.80 6.20
CA ASP A 89 -10.59 0.79 6.46
C ASP A 89 -11.41 0.98 5.18
N GLY A 90 -10.92 1.80 4.23
CA GLY A 90 -11.53 1.95 2.90
C GLY A 90 -11.61 0.62 2.14
N PHE A 91 -10.51 -0.12 2.10
CA PHE A 91 -10.49 -1.46 1.52
C PHE A 91 -11.43 -2.43 2.25
N ILE A 92 -11.49 -2.40 3.59
CA ILE A 92 -12.46 -3.21 4.36
C ILE A 92 -13.90 -2.90 3.93
N ALA A 93 -14.24 -1.63 3.73
CA ALA A 93 -15.57 -1.23 3.30
C ALA A 93 -15.89 -1.69 1.86
N VAL A 94 -14.89 -1.70 0.97
CA VAL A 94 -15.04 -2.24 -0.40
C VAL A 94 -15.28 -3.74 -0.37
N GLU A 95 -14.49 -4.49 0.40
CA GLU A 95 -14.66 -5.93 0.56
C GLU A 95 -16.03 -6.30 1.21
N ALA A 96 -16.53 -5.42 2.10
CA ALA A 96 -17.87 -5.55 2.67
C ALA A 96 -18.99 -5.13 1.70
N GLN A 97 -18.65 -4.53 0.55
CA GLN A 97 -19.58 -3.95 -0.42
C GLN A 97 -20.54 -2.92 0.21
N ASP A 98 -20.01 -2.07 1.10
CA ASP A 98 -20.76 -1.05 1.82
C ASP A 98 -20.46 0.34 1.27
N SER A 99 -21.28 0.78 0.30
CA SER A 99 -21.14 2.09 -0.36
C SER A 99 -21.19 3.26 0.62
N GLN A 100 -22.02 3.18 1.66
CA GLN A 100 -22.12 4.26 2.65
C GLN A 100 -20.85 4.38 3.47
N GLN A 101 -20.28 3.24 3.87
CA GLN A 101 -19.04 3.22 4.64
C GLN A 101 -17.85 3.67 3.80
N VAL A 102 -17.79 3.30 2.52
CA VAL A 102 -16.78 3.82 1.57
C VAL A 102 -16.78 5.34 1.53
N LYS A 103 -17.96 5.96 1.38
CA LYS A 103 -18.11 7.44 1.35
C LYS A 103 -17.68 8.09 2.67
N ASN A 104 -18.09 7.52 3.80
CA ASN A 104 -17.75 8.03 5.12
C ASN A 104 -16.21 8.04 5.30
N ILE A 105 -15.56 6.89 5.03
CA ILE A 105 -14.11 6.72 5.14
C ILE A 105 -13.38 7.60 4.11
N GLY A 106 -13.86 7.66 2.86
CA GLY A 106 -13.29 8.52 1.82
C GLY A 106 -13.24 9.99 2.25
N THR A 107 -14.31 10.48 2.90
CA THR A 107 -14.35 11.82 3.47
C THR A 107 -13.26 12.04 4.54
N ASP A 108 -13.04 11.05 5.39
CA ASP A 108 -12.04 11.12 6.46
C ASP A 108 -10.60 11.00 5.92
N ILE A 109 -10.38 10.15 4.91
CA ILE A 109 -9.11 10.08 4.16
C ILE A 109 -8.75 11.45 3.59
N ILE A 110 -9.70 12.12 2.89
CA ILE A 110 -9.49 13.46 2.31
C ILE A 110 -9.09 14.46 3.39
N LYS A 111 -9.72 14.45 4.56
CA LYS A 111 -9.37 15.37 5.67
C LYS A 111 -7.92 15.18 6.14
N LEU A 112 -7.49 13.93 6.39
CA LEU A 112 -6.13 13.67 6.83
C LEU A 112 -5.10 13.90 5.72
N ALA A 113 -5.42 13.56 4.47
CA ALA A 113 -4.57 13.83 3.31
C ALA A 113 -4.34 15.34 3.12
N LYS A 114 -5.37 16.17 3.24
CA LYS A 114 -5.25 17.64 3.25
C LYS A 114 -4.35 18.15 4.37
N ALA A 115 -4.48 17.60 5.57
CA ALA A 115 -3.64 17.96 6.71
C ALA A 115 -2.16 17.64 6.50
N LEU A 116 -1.83 16.67 5.64
CA LEU A 116 -0.46 16.34 5.23
C LEU A 116 0.03 17.15 4.02
N GLY A 117 -0.83 17.93 3.36
CA GLY A 117 -0.47 18.71 2.18
C GLY A 117 -0.45 17.89 0.88
N VAL A 118 -1.20 16.79 0.82
CA VAL A 118 -1.35 16.00 -0.41
C VAL A 118 -2.01 16.84 -1.50
N SER A 119 -1.58 16.66 -2.75
CA SER A 119 -2.01 17.47 -3.89
C SER A 119 -3.51 17.40 -4.16
N GLU A 120 -4.06 18.50 -4.72
CA GLU A 120 -5.49 18.60 -5.07
C GLU A 120 -5.89 17.54 -6.11
N ASN A 121 -4.98 17.11 -6.99
CA ASN A 121 -5.24 16.04 -7.96
C ASN A 121 -5.59 14.72 -7.28
N VAL A 122 -4.88 14.37 -6.19
CA VAL A 122 -5.22 13.18 -5.39
C VAL A 122 -6.59 13.35 -4.74
N LEU A 123 -6.86 14.54 -4.21
CA LEU A 123 -8.12 14.82 -3.51
C LEU A 123 -9.34 14.76 -4.45
N SER A 124 -9.15 15.09 -5.73
CA SER A 124 -10.22 15.03 -6.75
C SER A 124 -10.66 13.59 -7.07
N ARG A 125 -9.82 12.58 -6.82
CA ARG A 125 -10.18 11.16 -7.00
C ARG A 125 -11.31 10.70 -6.07
N GLY A 126 -11.57 11.41 -4.98
CA GLY A 126 -12.70 11.16 -4.12
C GLY A 126 -14.05 11.15 -4.85
N ASN A 127 -14.18 11.88 -5.96
CA ASN A 127 -15.39 11.88 -6.78
C ASN A 127 -15.57 10.54 -7.52
N SER A 128 -14.50 10.02 -8.15
CA SER A 128 -14.54 8.72 -8.83
C SER A 128 -14.82 7.57 -7.84
N ILE A 129 -14.20 7.62 -6.66
CA ILE A 129 -14.43 6.65 -5.58
C ILE A 129 -15.93 6.66 -5.17
N ASN A 130 -16.53 7.84 -5.01
CA ASN A 130 -17.93 7.95 -4.65
C ASN A 130 -18.86 7.44 -5.78
N GLU A 131 -18.54 7.75 -7.03
CA GLU A 131 -19.31 7.31 -8.20
C GLU A 131 -19.30 5.78 -8.34
N PHE A 132 -18.12 5.15 -8.29
CA PHE A 132 -18.00 3.69 -8.32
C PHE A 132 -18.73 3.02 -7.14
N ALA A 133 -18.66 3.60 -5.93
CA ALA A 133 -19.36 3.09 -4.77
C ALA A 133 -20.89 3.20 -4.93
N GLU A 134 -21.41 4.30 -5.50
CA GLU A 134 -22.83 4.50 -5.77
C GLU A 134 -23.37 3.53 -6.80
N ASN A 135 -22.57 3.24 -7.83
CA ASN A 135 -22.93 2.32 -8.90
C ASN A 135 -22.70 0.85 -8.53
N SER A 136 -22.15 0.56 -7.35
CA SER A 136 -21.74 -0.79 -6.93
C SER A 136 -20.70 -1.44 -7.87
N GLU A 137 -19.82 -0.63 -8.46
CA GLU A 137 -18.74 -1.04 -9.35
C GLU A 137 -17.49 -1.43 -8.51
N TRP A 138 -17.60 -2.52 -7.76
CA TRP A 138 -16.64 -2.90 -6.70
C TRP A 138 -15.23 -3.16 -7.23
N ASP A 139 -15.09 -3.81 -8.40
CA ASP A 139 -13.78 -4.08 -9.01
C ASP A 139 -13.11 -2.78 -9.43
N ALA A 140 -13.84 -1.86 -10.10
CA ALA A 140 -13.33 -0.55 -10.48
C ALA A 140 -12.98 0.31 -9.25
N LEU A 141 -13.79 0.22 -8.20
CA LEU A 141 -13.54 0.90 -6.92
C LEU A 141 -12.26 0.40 -6.24
N HIS A 142 -12.01 -0.92 -6.27
CA HIS A 142 -10.78 -1.51 -5.74
C HIS A 142 -9.54 -0.98 -6.50
N GLU A 143 -9.58 -1.00 -7.83
CA GLU A 143 -8.51 -0.46 -8.67
C GLU A 143 -8.28 1.04 -8.43
N GLU A 144 -9.36 1.82 -8.28
CA GLU A 144 -9.28 3.27 -8.02
C GLU A 144 -8.66 3.55 -6.63
N LEU A 145 -8.97 2.76 -5.61
CA LEU A 145 -8.35 2.89 -4.29
C LEU A 145 -6.85 2.58 -4.34
N GLU A 146 -6.43 1.54 -5.06
CA GLU A 146 -5.02 1.22 -5.24
C GLU A 146 -4.28 2.34 -5.99
N ALA A 147 -4.87 2.83 -7.08
CA ALA A 147 -4.32 3.94 -7.85
C ALA A 147 -4.21 5.22 -6.99
N THR A 148 -5.25 5.52 -6.19
CA THR A 148 -5.25 6.65 -5.26
C THR A 148 -4.16 6.52 -4.21
N GLN A 149 -3.99 5.34 -3.60
CA GLN A 149 -2.93 5.09 -2.63
C GLN A 149 -1.54 5.33 -3.23
N ASN A 150 -1.30 4.84 -4.44
CA ASN A 150 -0.02 5.03 -5.14
C ASN A 150 0.23 6.51 -5.48
N GLU A 151 -0.80 7.25 -5.87
CA GLU A 151 -0.68 8.68 -6.17
C GLU A 151 -0.45 9.51 -4.91
N VAL A 152 -1.08 9.17 -3.78
CA VAL A 152 -0.77 9.76 -2.47
C VAL A 152 0.72 9.60 -2.15
N LYS A 153 1.25 8.39 -2.27
CA LYS A 153 2.69 8.11 -2.03
C LYS A 153 3.57 8.95 -2.95
N THR A 154 3.25 9.01 -4.25
CA THR A 154 4.00 9.79 -5.25
C THR A 154 3.95 11.30 -4.95
N SER A 155 2.77 11.82 -4.61
CA SER A 155 2.58 13.22 -4.22
C SER A 155 3.42 13.58 -3.00
N MET A 156 3.42 12.75 -1.96
CA MET A 156 4.22 12.98 -0.77
C MET A 156 5.72 12.89 -1.04
N GLN A 157 6.17 11.96 -1.89
CA GLN A 157 7.57 11.86 -2.30
C GLN A 157 8.06 13.12 -3.04
N SER A 158 7.22 13.70 -3.90
CA SER A 158 7.54 14.94 -4.63
C SER A 158 7.68 16.16 -3.70
N HIS A 159 7.06 16.15 -2.53
CA HIS A 159 7.17 17.19 -1.51
C HIS A 159 8.28 16.93 -0.47
N GLN A 160 9.16 15.96 -0.72
CA GLN A 160 10.23 15.55 0.21
C GLN A 160 9.71 14.96 1.54
N ASP A 161 8.46 14.51 1.59
CA ASP A 161 7.82 13.87 2.74
C ASP A 161 7.99 12.34 2.72
N GLN A 162 9.12 11.84 2.22
CA GLN A 162 9.42 10.40 2.07
C GLN A 162 9.25 9.63 3.38
N ASP A 163 9.63 10.23 4.49
CA ASP A 163 9.50 9.65 5.82
C ASP A 163 8.03 9.41 6.18
N LEU A 164 7.15 10.33 5.82
CA LEU A 164 5.71 10.19 6.08
C LEU A 164 5.07 9.11 5.20
N VAL A 165 5.59 8.86 3.98
CA VAL A 165 5.13 7.74 3.13
C VAL A 165 5.35 6.41 3.82
N ILE A 166 6.49 6.26 4.53
CA ILE A 166 6.79 5.05 5.32
C ILE A 166 5.74 4.90 6.43
N LEU A 167 5.41 5.97 7.13
CA LEU A 167 4.43 5.95 8.21
C LEU A 167 3.00 5.67 7.70
N VAL A 168 2.59 6.22 6.55
CA VAL A 168 1.32 5.87 5.90
C VAL A 168 1.28 4.38 5.58
N SER A 169 2.34 3.86 4.97
CA SER A 169 2.42 2.43 4.63
C SER A 169 2.36 1.53 5.86
N LEU A 170 3.07 1.93 6.92
CA LEU A 170 3.07 1.23 8.21
C LEU A 170 1.69 1.22 8.86
N GLY A 171 1.01 2.37 8.91
CA GLY A 171 -0.35 2.47 9.45
C GLY A 171 -1.35 1.57 8.72
N GLY A 172 -1.26 1.52 7.39
CA GLY A 172 -2.06 0.62 6.56
C GLY A 172 -1.76 -0.86 6.83
N TRP A 173 -0.47 -1.23 6.94
CA TRP A 173 -0.07 -2.60 7.26
C TRP A 173 -0.55 -3.03 8.65
N ILE A 174 -0.40 -2.19 9.68
CA ILE A 174 -0.86 -2.49 11.05
C ILE A 174 -2.37 -2.72 11.04
N ARG A 175 -3.14 -1.82 10.44
CA ARG A 175 -4.61 -1.94 10.39
C ARG A 175 -5.06 -3.12 9.54
N GLY A 176 -4.43 -3.36 8.39
CA GLY A 176 -4.69 -4.53 7.56
C GLY A 176 -4.43 -5.84 8.31
N THR A 177 -3.29 -5.92 9.01
CA THR A 177 -2.95 -7.10 9.83
C THR A 177 -3.94 -7.29 10.99
N GLN A 178 -4.41 -6.21 11.63
CA GLN A 178 -5.43 -6.27 12.67
C GLN A 178 -6.74 -6.87 12.12
N ALA A 179 -7.24 -6.37 10.98
CA ALA A 179 -8.47 -6.86 10.38
C ALA A 179 -8.36 -8.34 9.95
N VAL A 180 -7.25 -8.68 9.27
CA VAL A 180 -6.99 -10.05 8.80
C VAL A 180 -6.86 -11.02 9.97
N SER A 181 -6.08 -10.67 10.99
CA SER A 181 -5.91 -11.55 12.16
C SER A 181 -7.22 -11.73 12.94
N ALA A 182 -8.03 -10.68 13.07
CA ALA A 182 -9.35 -10.78 13.70
C ALA A 182 -10.32 -11.68 12.89
N ALA A 183 -10.33 -11.54 11.57
CA ALA A 183 -11.12 -12.39 10.68
C ALA A 183 -10.69 -13.87 10.77
N VAL A 184 -9.38 -14.13 10.80
CA VAL A 184 -8.82 -15.48 10.98
C VAL A 184 -9.18 -16.06 12.35
N ILE A 185 -9.11 -15.28 13.43
CA ILE A 185 -9.49 -15.74 14.78
C ILE A 185 -10.96 -16.17 14.81
N LYS A 186 -11.85 -15.43 14.15
CA LYS A 186 -13.28 -15.71 14.13
C LYS A 186 -13.62 -17.07 13.50
N ASN A 187 -12.92 -17.41 12.42
CA ASN A 187 -13.10 -18.68 11.69
C ASN A 187 -11.72 -19.30 11.46
N PHE A 188 -11.08 -19.74 12.55
CA PHE A 188 -9.70 -20.21 12.50
C PHE A 188 -9.52 -21.40 11.59
N ASP A 189 -8.64 -21.24 10.60
CA ASP A 189 -8.11 -22.26 9.74
C ASP A 189 -6.59 -22.03 9.55
N GLU A 190 -5.81 -23.07 9.75
CA GLU A 190 -4.34 -22.99 9.69
C GLU A 190 -3.82 -22.56 8.30
N GLN A 191 -4.52 -22.92 7.21
CA GLN A 191 -4.14 -22.50 5.86
C GLN A 191 -4.39 -21.00 5.65
N SER A 192 -5.56 -20.52 6.05
CA SER A 192 -5.91 -19.09 6.00
C SER A 192 -4.97 -18.26 6.86
N ALA A 193 -4.58 -18.77 8.02
CA ALA A 193 -3.68 -18.09 8.94
C ALA A 193 -2.26 -17.88 8.35
N LYS A 194 -1.83 -18.64 7.33
CA LYS A 194 -0.52 -18.48 6.68
C LYS A 194 -0.30 -17.11 6.03
N VAL A 195 -1.36 -16.40 5.65
CA VAL A 195 -1.28 -15.04 5.11
C VAL A 195 -0.63 -14.07 6.10
N LEU A 196 -0.75 -14.34 7.40
CA LEU A 196 -0.15 -13.52 8.46
C LEU A 196 1.37 -13.73 8.60
N ARG A 197 1.96 -14.70 7.89
CA ARG A 197 3.40 -14.94 7.91
C ARG A 197 4.12 -13.97 6.97
N GLN A 198 4.50 -12.81 7.49
CA GLN A 198 5.07 -11.70 6.70
C GLN A 198 6.40 -11.16 7.26
N PRO A 199 7.38 -12.00 7.63
CA PRO A 199 8.62 -11.52 8.24
C PRO A 199 9.42 -10.59 7.31
N ALA A 200 9.40 -10.83 6.00
CA ALA A 200 10.08 -9.98 5.03
C ALA A 200 9.47 -8.57 4.95
N VAL A 201 8.13 -8.47 5.04
CA VAL A 201 7.42 -7.18 5.02
C VAL A 201 7.74 -6.37 6.27
N VAL A 202 7.64 -6.99 7.45
CA VAL A 202 7.92 -6.30 8.72
C VAL A 202 9.38 -5.90 8.82
N GLY A 203 10.31 -6.78 8.46
CA GLY A 203 11.74 -6.47 8.43
C GLY A 203 12.07 -5.33 7.46
N PHE A 204 11.40 -5.26 6.30
CA PHE A 204 11.55 -4.13 5.37
C PHE A 204 11.03 -2.82 5.96
N ILE A 205 9.81 -2.82 6.54
CA ILE A 205 9.23 -1.64 7.19
C ILE A 205 10.16 -1.16 8.30
N HIS A 206 10.62 -2.08 9.16
CA HIS A 206 11.53 -1.78 10.26
C HIS A 206 12.87 -1.20 9.76
N SER A 207 13.43 -1.74 8.69
CA SER A 207 14.61 -1.16 8.03
C SER A 207 14.36 0.27 7.57
N LYS A 208 13.20 0.53 6.91
CA LYS A 208 12.84 1.88 6.46
C LYS A 208 12.58 2.85 7.60
N MET A 209 12.00 2.38 8.71
CA MET A 209 11.86 3.18 9.93
C MET A 209 13.22 3.59 10.53
N ASN A 210 14.27 2.79 10.32
CA ASN A 210 15.63 3.16 10.70
C ASN A 210 16.26 4.23 9.79
N ASP A 211 15.71 4.45 8.59
CA ASP A 211 16.21 5.43 7.62
C ASP A 211 15.50 6.80 7.71
N ILE A 212 14.36 6.92 8.42
CA ILE A 212 13.66 8.21 8.58
C ILE A 212 14.50 9.24 9.35
N SER A 213 14.16 10.50 9.24
CA SER A 213 14.87 11.62 9.86
C SER A 213 14.98 11.47 11.38
N ALA A 214 16.06 12.03 11.95
CA ALA A 214 16.29 12.02 13.39
C ALA A 214 15.20 12.78 14.16
N GLU A 215 14.61 13.80 13.54
CA GLU A 215 13.51 14.58 14.11
C GLU A 215 12.29 13.69 14.35
N LEU A 216 11.81 12.98 13.32
CA LEU A 216 10.68 12.06 13.45
C LEU A 216 10.99 10.89 14.40
N LYS A 217 12.21 10.34 14.37
CA LYS A 217 12.61 9.28 15.33
C LYS A 217 12.53 9.74 16.79
N SER A 218 12.74 11.03 17.05
CA SER A 218 12.69 11.58 18.41
C SER A 218 11.27 11.73 18.96
N GLU A 219 10.25 11.67 18.11
CA GLU A 219 8.86 11.74 18.51
C GLU A 219 8.44 10.50 19.31
N ALA A 220 7.80 10.71 20.46
CA ALA A 220 7.45 9.63 21.39
C ALA A 220 6.63 8.51 20.72
N LEU A 221 5.63 8.87 19.91
CA LEU A 221 4.81 7.91 19.17
C LEU A 221 5.64 7.10 18.16
N VAL A 222 6.47 7.79 17.36
CA VAL A 222 7.31 7.12 16.33
C VAL A 222 8.30 6.17 16.98
N LYS A 223 8.91 6.57 18.08
CA LYS A 223 9.80 5.71 18.86
C LYS A 223 9.06 4.48 19.38
N SER A 224 7.88 4.67 20.02
CA SER A 224 7.07 3.56 20.53
C SER A 224 6.69 2.57 19.42
N VAL A 225 6.24 3.10 18.27
CA VAL A 225 5.90 2.29 17.08
C VAL A 225 7.11 1.49 16.60
N ASN A 226 8.29 2.12 16.49
CA ASN A 226 9.51 1.45 16.05
C ASN A 226 9.98 0.35 17.02
N ASP A 227 9.90 0.60 18.33
CA ASP A 227 10.25 -0.40 19.35
C ASP A 227 9.31 -1.62 19.27
N GLN A 228 8.03 -1.41 18.95
CA GLN A 228 7.05 -2.49 18.81
C GLN A 228 7.23 -3.29 17.51
N LEU A 229 7.74 -2.69 16.41
CA LEU A 229 8.03 -3.40 15.17
C LEU A 229 9.02 -4.56 15.38
N ALA A 230 10.05 -4.38 16.22
CA ALA A 230 11.02 -5.42 16.55
C ALA A 230 10.35 -6.64 17.25
N ASN A 231 9.27 -6.40 18.00
CA ASN A 231 8.46 -7.49 18.57
C ASN A 231 7.55 -8.13 17.50
N MET A 232 6.97 -7.33 16.61
CA MET A 232 6.11 -7.83 15.53
C MET A 232 6.87 -8.71 14.54
N GLU A 233 8.14 -8.41 14.23
CA GLU A 233 8.99 -9.29 13.41
C GLU A 233 9.02 -10.73 13.95
N LYS A 234 9.09 -10.89 15.26
CA LYS A 234 9.08 -12.21 15.91
C LYS A 234 7.71 -12.86 15.83
N LEU A 235 6.64 -12.07 16.02
CA LEU A 235 5.26 -12.57 16.00
C LEU A 235 4.82 -13.03 14.60
N VAL A 236 5.29 -12.40 13.51
CA VAL A 236 4.96 -12.79 12.13
C VAL A 236 5.91 -13.83 11.55
N ALA A 237 6.99 -14.17 12.25
CA ALA A 237 8.01 -15.11 11.75
C ALA A 237 7.55 -16.57 11.74
N PHE A 238 6.49 -16.93 12.42
CA PHE A 238 5.92 -18.27 12.58
C PHE A 238 6.78 -19.43 12.05
N GLN A 239 6.68 -20.61 12.61
CA GLN A 239 7.51 -21.74 12.22
C GLN A 239 7.35 -22.09 10.73
N THR A 240 8.46 -22.28 10.02
CA THR A 240 8.45 -22.66 8.60
C THR A 240 7.80 -24.03 8.41
N GLY A 241 6.91 -24.14 7.41
CA GLY A 241 6.23 -25.40 7.07
C GLY A 241 4.95 -25.70 7.87
N LYS A 242 4.69 -24.96 8.95
CA LYS A 242 3.41 -24.99 9.66
C LYS A 242 2.73 -23.64 9.57
N GLY A 243 1.40 -23.61 9.55
CA GLY A 243 0.64 -22.39 9.75
C GLY A 243 0.75 -21.92 11.21
N PRO A 244 0.48 -20.65 11.49
CA PRO A 244 0.40 -20.17 12.86
C PRO A 244 -0.76 -20.84 13.60
N THR A 245 -0.56 -21.11 14.89
CA THR A 245 -1.61 -21.57 15.77
C THR A 245 -2.57 -20.44 16.10
N LEU A 246 -3.80 -20.77 16.53
CA LEU A 246 -4.77 -19.77 17.00
C LEU A 246 -4.21 -18.87 18.11
N GLU A 247 -3.41 -19.41 19.02
CA GLU A 247 -2.77 -18.69 20.10
C GLU A 247 -1.77 -17.64 19.57
N GLU A 248 -0.96 -18.01 18.55
CA GLU A 248 -0.02 -17.10 17.91
C GLU A 248 -0.73 -15.99 17.14
N VAL A 249 -1.83 -16.33 16.45
CA VAL A 249 -2.65 -15.32 15.75
C VAL A 249 -3.29 -14.35 16.75
N LYS A 250 -3.78 -14.82 17.90
CA LYS A 250 -4.30 -13.96 18.97
C LYS A 250 -3.22 -13.01 19.50
N LYS A 251 -2.01 -13.51 19.78
CA LYS A 251 -0.89 -12.67 20.22
C LYS A 251 -0.53 -11.57 19.22
N LEU A 252 -0.54 -11.91 17.93
CA LEU A 252 -0.32 -10.92 16.87
C LEU A 252 -1.46 -9.90 16.85
N ASN A 253 -2.71 -10.33 16.87
CA ASN A 253 -3.88 -9.44 16.88
C ASN A 253 -3.86 -8.49 18.09
N ASP A 254 -3.55 -8.98 19.28
CA ASP A 254 -3.43 -8.18 20.50
C ASP A 254 -2.32 -7.11 20.36
N ALA A 255 -1.18 -7.48 19.76
CA ALA A 255 -0.06 -6.57 19.57
C ALA A 255 -0.41 -5.44 18.58
N VAL A 256 -0.97 -5.78 17.40
CA VAL A 256 -1.36 -4.77 16.40
C VAL A 256 -2.53 -3.92 16.88
N SER A 257 -3.47 -4.48 17.67
CA SER A 257 -4.59 -3.74 18.24
C SER A 257 -4.12 -2.69 19.25
N LYS A 258 -3.22 -3.05 20.16
CA LYS A 258 -2.63 -2.11 21.11
C LYS A 258 -1.90 -0.97 20.40
N LEU A 259 -1.19 -1.30 19.32
CA LEU A 259 -0.48 -0.29 18.55
C LEU A 259 -1.44 0.63 17.80
N MET A 260 -2.53 0.11 17.22
CA MET A 260 -3.58 0.93 16.62
C MET A 260 -4.25 1.85 17.64
N ASP A 261 -4.53 1.37 18.85
CA ASP A 261 -5.11 2.18 19.93
C ASP A 261 -4.17 3.33 20.33
N GLU A 262 -2.86 3.08 20.39
CA GLU A 262 -1.85 4.11 20.65
C GLU A 262 -1.80 5.16 19.53
N ILE A 263 -1.79 4.71 18.26
CA ILE A 263 -1.77 5.58 17.07
C ILE A 263 -3.00 6.49 17.03
N GLN A 264 -4.17 5.99 17.42
CA GLN A 264 -5.43 6.72 17.38
C GLN A 264 -5.64 7.67 18.55
N LYS A 265 -4.94 7.43 19.67
CA LYS A 265 -5.14 8.20 20.90
C LYS A 265 -4.82 9.66 20.64
N LYS A 266 -5.81 10.52 20.86
CA LYS A 266 -5.61 11.98 20.80
C LYS A 266 -4.65 12.41 21.90
N GLU A 267 -3.63 13.18 21.54
CA GLU A 267 -2.80 13.84 22.54
C GLU A 267 -3.67 14.81 23.37
N ASP A 268 -3.66 14.64 24.68
CA ASP A 268 -4.31 15.57 25.58
C ASP A 268 -3.69 16.97 25.39
N ALA A 269 -4.55 17.98 25.22
CA ALA A 269 -4.09 19.36 25.12
C ALA A 269 -3.41 19.72 26.48
N LYS A 270 -2.08 19.85 26.42
CA LYS A 270 -1.32 20.45 27.56
C LYS A 270 -1.51 21.94 27.58
#